data_3c6a8323d739c5a256785b26e1b9d55a
#
_entry.id   3c6a8323d739c5a256785b26e1b9d55a
#
_cell.length_a   1.000
_cell.length_b   1.000
_cell.length_c   1.000
_cell.angle_alpha   90.00
_cell.angle_beta   90.00
_cell.angle_gamma   90.00
#
_symmetry.space_group_name_H-M   'P 1'
#
loop_
_entity.id
_entity.type
_entity.pdbx_description
1 polymer ?
#
loop_
_entity_poly.entity_id
_entity_poly.type
_entity_poly.pdbx_seq_one_letter_code
_entity_poly.pdbx_strand_id
1 'polypeptide(L)'
;ISACLVGSEMCIRDSLTGTPKIKAVKEEEKVAATKEGVLQFETGTMTKEELEAILDTLPVDITFVDKEDSVKYFSKAEKRVFVRTKAIIGRKVQLCHPQKSVHIVNRILDSFKTGKKDVAEFWIQVKDRLIHIRYFAVRDKNGKYLGTMEVSQDITDIKKIEGEKRLLDWKD
;
A
#
# COMPACT_ATOMS: atom_id res chain seq x y z
N ILE A 1 -11.94 20.49 4.11
CA ILE A 1 -11.80 19.02 3.87
C ILE A 1 -12.66 18.36 4.93
N SER A 2 -13.88 17.96 4.52
CA SER A 2 -14.86 17.33 5.41
C SER A 2 -14.37 15.94 5.80
N ALA A 3 -14.04 15.74 7.05
CA ALA A 3 -13.80 14.44 7.62
C ALA A 3 -15.13 13.68 7.62
N CYS A 4 -15.24 12.65 6.79
CA CYS A 4 -16.34 11.71 6.83
C CYS A 4 -16.15 10.81 8.05
N LEU A 5 -16.71 11.23 9.18
CA LEU A 5 -16.84 10.40 10.37
C LEU A 5 -17.95 9.40 10.13
N VAL A 6 -17.61 8.15 10.17
CA VAL A 6 -18.50 7.00 10.23
C VAL A 6 -19.34 7.13 11.51
N GLY A 7 -20.63 7.17 11.36
CA GLY A 7 -21.55 7.14 12.49
C GLY A 7 -22.99 7.17 12.03
N SER A 8 -23.61 6.01 12.06
CA SER A 8 -25.03 5.70 12.24
C SER A 8 -26.07 6.42 11.38
N GLU A 9 -26.74 5.61 10.63
CA GLU A 9 -28.17 5.59 10.36
C GLU A 9 -28.86 6.94 10.12
N MET A 10 -29.12 7.23 8.85
CA MET A 10 -30.30 8.00 8.50
C MET A 10 -31.14 7.17 7.52
N CYS A 11 -32.04 6.37 8.11
CA CYS A 11 -33.20 5.84 7.44
C CYS A 11 -34.09 7.01 7.02
N ILE A 12 -34.12 7.34 5.75
CA ILE A 12 -35.22 8.09 5.18
C ILE A 12 -36.26 7.07 4.74
N ARG A 13 -37.29 6.91 5.58
CA ARG A 13 -38.56 6.31 5.16
C ARG A 13 -39.28 7.33 4.29
N ASP A 14 -39.41 7.04 3.03
CA ASP A 14 -40.52 7.54 2.25
C ASP A 14 -41.27 6.38 1.60
N SER A 15 -42.46 6.18 2.16
CA SER A 15 -43.52 5.40 1.56
C SER A 15 -44.11 6.19 0.43
N LEU A 16 -44.14 5.66 -0.79
CA LEU A 16 -45.28 5.74 -1.68
C LEU A 16 -45.06 4.81 -2.88
N THR A 17 -46.00 3.96 -3.01
CA THR A 17 -46.39 3.05 -4.13
C THR A 17 -46.04 3.52 -5.53
N GLY A 18 -45.27 2.69 -6.24
CA GLY A 18 -45.10 2.86 -7.68
C GLY A 18 -43.92 2.02 -8.17
N THR A 19 -44.19 0.82 -8.72
CA THR A 19 -43.20 -0.01 -9.40
C THR A 19 -42.61 0.72 -10.62
N PRO A 20 -41.35 1.12 -10.63
CA PRO A 20 -40.72 1.54 -11.88
C PRO A 20 -40.17 0.32 -12.59
N LYS A 21 -40.64 0.10 -13.82
CA LYS A 21 -40.00 -0.78 -14.77
C LYS A 21 -38.54 -0.32 -14.97
N ILE A 22 -37.60 -1.13 -14.52
CA ILE A 22 -36.18 -0.93 -14.79
C ILE A 22 -35.97 -1.19 -16.28
N LYS A 23 -35.86 -0.12 -17.05
CA LYS A 23 -35.27 -0.20 -18.40
C LYS A 23 -33.77 -0.47 -18.18
N ALA A 24 -33.28 -1.59 -18.70
CA ALA A 24 -31.88 -1.88 -18.81
C ALA A 24 -31.21 -0.75 -19.61
N VAL A 25 -30.51 0.11 -18.91
CA VAL A 25 -29.58 1.06 -19.54
C VAL A 25 -28.38 0.23 -19.94
N LYS A 26 -28.19 0.03 -21.24
CA LYS A 26 -26.93 -0.46 -21.79
C LYS A 26 -25.88 0.59 -21.41
N GLU A 27 -24.97 0.24 -20.52
CA GLU A 27 -23.74 0.98 -20.34
C GLU A 27 -22.96 0.91 -21.65
N GLU A 28 -23.04 1.97 -22.44
CA GLU A 28 -22.06 2.23 -23.48
C GLU A 28 -20.74 2.56 -22.76
N GLU A 29 -19.81 1.63 -22.81
CA GLU A 29 -18.39 1.90 -22.47
C GLU A 29 -17.90 3.05 -23.36
N LYS A 30 -18.01 4.27 -22.84
CA LYS A 30 -17.23 5.40 -23.36
C LYS A 30 -15.77 5.11 -23.05
N VAL A 31 -15.07 4.53 -24.00
CA VAL A 31 -13.60 4.59 -24.06
C VAL A 31 -13.21 6.06 -24.18
N ALA A 32 -13.13 6.73 -23.03
CA ALA A 32 -12.55 8.06 -22.98
C ALA A 32 -11.07 7.91 -23.29
N ALA A 33 -10.60 8.60 -24.33
CA ALA A 33 -9.20 8.72 -24.65
C ALA A 33 -8.44 9.16 -23.39
N THR A 34 -7.66 8.25 -22.81
CA THR A 34 -6.82 8.54 -21.65
C THR A 34 -5.80 9.57 -22.08
N LYS A 35 -5.82 10.77 -21.45
CA LYS A 35 -4.76 11.75 -21.59
C LYS A 35 -3.46 11.05 -21.25
N GLU A 36 -2.44 11.24 -22.08
CA GLU A 36 -1.12 10.66 -21.89
C GLU A 36 -0.66 10.88 -20.44
N GLY A 37 -0.36 9.81 -19.69
CA GLY A 37 0.10 9.86 -18.29
C GLY A 37 -0.96 9.70 -17.18
N VAL A 38 -2.24 9.55 -17.51
CA VAL A 38 -3.29 9.29 -16.51
C VAL A 38 -3.51 7.79 -16.34
N LEU A 39 -3.44 7.33 -15.09
CA LEU A 39 -3.72 5.95 -14.68
C LEU A 39 -5.20 5.84 -14.27
N GLN A 40 -5.90 4.87 -14.82
CA GLN A 40 -7.29 4.58 -14.49
C GLN A 40 -7.35 3.47 -13.44
N PHE A 41 -8.07 3.71 -12.34
CA PHE A 41 -8.37 2.73 -11.29
C PHE A 41 -9.88 2.50 -11.22
N GLU A 42 -10.33 1.47 -10.57
CA GLU A 42 -11.76 1.21 -10.34
C GLU A 42 -12.45 2.35 -9.56
N THR A 43 -11.71 3.00 -8.67
CA THR A 43 -12.22 4.04 -7.77
C THR A 43 -11.88 5.46 -8.18
N GLY A 44 -11.22 5.65 -9.32
CA GLY A 44 -10.85 6.99 -9.79
C GLY A 44 -9.66 7.00 -10.72
N THR A 45 -9.11 8.19 -10.92
CA THR A 45 -7.95 8.41 -11.80
C THR A 45 -6.89 9.21 -11.08
N MET A 46 -5.63 8.97 -11.42
CA MET A 46 -4.51 9.82 -11.02
C MET A 46 -3.40 9.79 -12.07
N THR A 47 -2.59 10.81 -12.10
CA THR A 47 -1.39 10.82 -12.92
C THR A 47 -0.30 9.96 -12.28
N LYS A 48 0.69 9.56 -13.08
CA LYS A 48 1.88 8.89 -12.54
C LYS A 48 2.59 9.75 -11.48
N GLU A 49 2.63 11.06 -11.71
CA GLU A 49 3.25 12.03 -10.80
C GLU A 49 2.53 12.09 -9.44
N GLU A 50 1.18 12.15 -9.46
CA GLU A 50 0.38 12.10 -8.23
C GLU A 50 0.57 10.80 -7.48
N LEU A 51 0.61 9.66 -8.17
CA LEU A 51 0.86 8.36 -7.55
C LEU A 51 2.26 8.30 -6.91
N GLU A 52 3.30 8.77 -7.62
CA GLU A 52 4.67 8.82 -7.08
C GLU A 52 4.73 9.72 -5.84
N ALA A 53 4.13 10.91 -5.89
CA ALA A 53 4.07 11.84 -4.76
C ALA A 53 3.34 11.25 -3.54
N ILE A 54 2.20 10.57 -3.76
CA ILE A 54 1.45 9.88 -2.69
C ILE A 54 2.33 8.82 -2.02
N LEU A 55 2.98 7.96 -2.81
CA LEU A 55 3.84 6.90 -2.28
C LEU A 55 5.05 7.44 -1.50
N ASP A 56 5.60 8.57 -1.93
CA ASP A 56 6.73 9.23 -1.26
C ASP A 56 6.31 10.01 0.00
N THR A 57 5.04 10.44 0.08
CA THR A 57 4.47 11.15 1.25
C THR A 57 4.08 10.21 2.38
N LEU A 58 3.85 8.94 2.10
CA LEU A 58 3.46 7.97 3.14
C LEU A 58 4.56 7.88 4.22
N PRO A 59 4.19 7.86 5.52
CA PRO A 59 5.15 7.78 6.63
C PRO A 59 5.71 6.36 6.80
N VAL A 60 5.99 5.69 5.70
CA VAL A 60 6.54 4.33 5.63
C VAL A 60 7.48 4.20 4.44
N ASP A 61 8.49 3.36 4.58
CA ASP A 61 9.31 2.95 3.45
C ASP A 61 8.65 1.80 2.72
N ILE A 62 8.48 1.93 1.41
CA ILE A 62 7.95 0.87 0.56
C ILE A 62 9.05 0.36 -0.37
N THR A 63 9.12 -0.96 -0.53
CA THR A 63 9.93 -1.60 -1.58
C THR A 63 9.09 -2.69 -2.23
N PHE A 64 9.03 -2.70 -3.56
CA PHE A 64 8.36 -3.75 -4.32
C PHE A 64 9.37 -4.62 -5.06
N VAL A 65 9.21 -5.92 -4.89
CA VAL A 65 9.99 -6.99 -5.54
C VAL A 65 9.03 -7.79 -6.40
N ASP A 66 9.37 -8.00 -7.68
CA ASP A 66 8.51 -8.73 -8.60
C ASP A 66 8.49 -10.25 -8.33
N LYS A 67 7.68 -10.96 -9.09
CA LYS A 67 7.54 -12.42 -8.99
C LYS A 67 8.83 -13.20 -9.34
N GLU A 68 9.77 -12.57 -10.03
CA GLU A 68 11.10 -13.06 -10.32
C GLU A 68 12.15 -12.68 -9.26
N ASP A 69 11.74 -12.17 -8.10
CA ASP A 69 12.58 -11.74 -6.98
C ASP A 69 13.48 -10.54 -7.28
N SER A 70 13.16 -9.74 -8.29
CA SER A 70 13.92 -8.54 -8.65
C SER A 70 13.29 -7.29 -8.07
N VAL A 71 14.09 -6.41 -7.47
CA VAL A 71 13.61 -5.13 -6.96
C VAL A 71 13.15 -4.26 -8.11
N LYS A 72 11.88 -3.83 -8.10
CA LYS A 72 11.27 -2.99 -9.14
C LYS A 72 11.06 -1.54 -8.72
N TYR A 73 10.75 -1.32 -7.47
CA TYR A 73 10.41 0.00 -6.97
C TYR A 73 10.78 0.15 -5.51
N PHE A 74 11.09 1.36 -5.10
CA PHE A 74 11.12 1.80 -3.71
C PHE A 74 10.71 3.27 -3.61
N SER A 75 9.93 3.64 -2.56
CA SER A 75 9.54 5.02 -2.29
C SER A 75 10.72 5.86 -1.84
N LYS A 76 10.68 7.17 -2.08
CA LYS A 76 11.70 8.13 -1.64
C LYS A 76 11.25 8.88 -0.39
N ALA A 77 10.67 8.20 0.60
CA ALA A 77 10.30 8.84 1.85
C ALA A 77 11.45 9.69 2.41
N GLU A 78 11.14 10.88 2.93
CA GLU A 78 12.15 11.87 3.37
C GLU A 78 13.11 11.32 4.43
N LYS A 79 12.60 10.48 5.34
CA LYS A 79 13.36 9.89 6.45
C LYS A 79 13.35 8.37 6.38
N ARG A 80 13.89 7.81 5.28
CA ARG A 80 13.95 6.35 5.16
C ARG A 80 14.69 5.70 6.32
N VAL A 81 14.12 4.58 6.79
CA VAL A 81 14.77 3.72 7.79
C VAL A 81 16.00 3.04 7.20
N PHE A 82 15.84 2.44 6.01
CA PHE A 82 16.91 1.78 5.29
C PHE A 82 17.27 2.56 4.04
N VAL A 83 18.48 3.09 3.99
CA VAL A 83 18.97 3.83 2.81
C VAL A 83 19.00 2.90 1.59
N ARG A 84 18.42 3.37 0.49
CA ARG A 84 18.44 2.66 -0.78
C ARG A 84 18.88 3.60 -1.89
N THR A 85 19.57 3.06 -2.87
CA THR A 85 19.99 3.79 -4.07
C THR A 85 19.39 3.14 -5.32
N LYS A 86 19.31 3.88 -6.41
CA LYS A 86 18.79 3.36 -7.68
C LYS A 86 19.56 2.13 -8.20
N ALA A 87 20.79 1.89 -7.73
CA ALA A 87 21.61 0.74 -8.10
C ALA A 87 21.01 -0.62 -7.68
N ILE A 88 20.01 -0.64 -6.81
CA ILE A 88 19.33 -1.89 -6.43
C ILE A 88 18.22 -2.29 -7.42
N ILE A 89 17.74 -1.38 -8.26
CA ILE A 89 16.67 -1.66 -9.22
C ILE A 89 17.13 -2.73 -10.21
N GLY A 90 16.30 -3.76 -10.39
CA GLY A 90 16.61 -4.96 -11.20
C GLY A 90 17.47 -6.01 -10.47
N ARG A 91 18.01 -5.70 -9.28
CA ARG A 91 18.82 -6.65 -8.52
C ARG A 91 17.95 -7.70 -7.85
N LYS A 92 18.44 -8.94 -7.76
CA LYS A 92 17.79 -9.98 -6.97
C LYS A 92 17.78 -9.60 -5.49
N VAL A 93 16.63 -9.72 -4.84
CA VAL A 93 16.45 -9.30 -3.44
C VAL A 93 17.39 -10.06 -2.48
N GLN A 94 17.71 -11.30 -2.79
CA GLN A 94 18.68 -12.10 -2.04
C GLN A 94 20.06 -11.42 -1.94
N LEU A 95 20.46 -10.68 -2.99
CA LEU A 95 21.71 -9.93 -3.03
C LEU A 95 21.67 -8.60 -2.27
N CYS A 96 20.47 -8.21 -1.80
CA CYS A 96 20.27 -7.02 -0.97
C CYS A 96 20.32 -7.33 0.54
N HIS A 97 20.45 -8.59 0.90
CA HIS A 97 20.46 -9.05 2.31
C HIS A 97 21.79 -9.69 2.69
N PRO A 98 22.19 -9.60 3.98
CA PRO A 98 23.33 -10.34 4.47
C PRO A 98 23.13 -11.85 4.29
N GLN A 99 24.21 -12.57 3.94
CA GLN A 99 24.18 -14.01 3.66
C GLN A 99 23.46 -14.82 4.76
N LYS A 100 23.65 -14.42 6.03
CA LYS A 100 23.03 -15.07 7.19
C LYS A 100 21.50 -15.00 7.23
N SER A 101 20.87 -14.08 6.49
CA SER A 101 19.40 -13.89 6.45
C SER A 101 18.76 -14.29 5.13
N VAL A 102 19.54 -14.66 4.11
CA VAL A 102 19.01 -15.05 2.78
C VAL A 102 18.04 -16.23 2.86
N HIS A 103 18.29 -17.19 3.73
CA HIS A 103 17.40 -18.34 3.94
C HIS A 103 16.01 -17.92 4.44
N ILE A 104 15.93 -16.87 5.29
CA ILE A 104 14.64 -16.31 5.76
C ILE A 104 13.92 -15.60 4.60
N VAL A 105 14.67 -14.81 3.81
CA VAL A 105 14.13 -14.14 2.62
C VAL A 105 13.52 -15.16 1.67
N ASN A 106 14.26 -16.21 1.31
CA ASN A 106 13.76 -17.27 0.44
C ASN A 106 12.51 -17.95 1.01
N ARG A 107 12.51 -18.26 2.31
CA ARG A 107 11.35 -18.88 2.98
C ARG A 107 10.10 -18.01 2.89
N ILE A 108 10.22 -16.68 3.02
CA ILE A 108 9.10 -15.74 2.86
C ILE A 108 8.62 -15.77 1.42
N LEU A 109 9.51 -15.57 0.44
CA LEU A 109 9.18 -15.53 -0.98
C LEU A 109 8.50 -16.84 -1.43
N ASP A 110 9.05 -17.99 -1.07
CA ASP A 110 8.48 -19.29 -1.39
C ASP A 110 7.09 -19.50 -0.79
N SER A 111 6.90 -19.06 0.48
CA SER A 111 5.60 -19.13 1.14
C SER A 111 4.55 -18.27 0.45
N PHE A 112 4.94 -17.08 -0.04
CA PHE A 112 4.07 -16.18 -0.77
C PHE A 112 3.76 -16.67 -2.18
N LYS A 113 4.77 -17.15 -2.91
CA LYS A 113 4.61 -17.72 -4.26
C LYS A 113 3.69 -18.95 -4.27
N THR A 114 3.79 -19.78 -3.24
CA THR A 114 2.98 -20.99 -3.11
C THR A 114 1.60 -20.76 -2.45
N GLY A 115 1.29 -19.52 -2.04
CA GLY A 115 0.01 -19.19 -1.40
C GLY A 115 -0.15 -19.74 0.03
N LYS A 116 0.93 -20.21 0.67
CA LYS A 116 0.88 -20.71 2.04
C LYS A 116 0.70 -19.61 3.07
N LYS A 117 1.23 -18.43 2.77
CA LYS A 117 1.16 -17.22 3.59
C LYS A 117 1.05 -16.00 2.69
N ASP A 118 0.45 -14.93 3.22
CA ASP A 118 0.34 -13.64 2.53
C ASP A 118 0.99 -12.50 3.30
N VAL A 119 1.37 -12.74 4.55
CA VAL A 119 2.02 -11.75 5.42
C VAL A 119 3.17 -12.40 6.19
N ALA A 120 4.27 -11.65 6.31
CA ALA A 120 5.34 -11.89 7.26
C ALA A 120 5.66 -10.59 7.99
N GLU A 121 5.96 -10.66 9.29
CA GLU A 121 6.08 -9.51 10.13
C GLU A 121 7.27 -9.65 11.07
N PHE A 122 8.02 -8.57 11.23
CA PHE A 122 9.18 -8.46 12.12
C PHE A 122 9.20 -7.07 12.77
N TRP A 123 9.83 -6.97 13.93
CA TRP A 123 10.22 -5.69 14.50
C TRP A 123 11.60 -5.79 15.09
N ILE A 124 12.39 -4.76 14.87
CA ILE A 124 13.79 -4.71 15.30
C ILE A 124 14.13 -3.38 15.95
N GLN A 125 15.06 -3.41 16.87
CA GLN A 125 15.64 -2.19 17.43
C GLN A 125 16.82 -1.76 16.55
N VAL A 126 16.74 -0.54 16.00
CA VAL A 126 17.82 0.09 15.22
C VAL A 126 18.21 1.39 15.93
N LYS A 127 19.33 1.37 16.65
CA LYS A 127 19.72 2.45 17.59
C LYS A 127 18.56 2.68 18.57
N ASP A 128 18.05 3.93 18.64
CA ASP A 128 16.98 4.32 19.56
C ASP A 128 15.57 4.21 18.93
N ARG A 129 15.46 3.59 17.73
CA ARG A 129 14.21 3.46 16.99
C ARG A 129 13.72 2.02 16.96
N LEU A 130 12.43 1.84 17.21
CA LEU A 130 11.73 0.57 17.02
C LEU A 130 11.15 0.54 15.61
N ILE A 131 11.68 -0.32 14.76
CA ILE A 131 11.28 -0.44 13.37
C ILE A 131 10.38 -1.66 13.19
N HIS A 132 9.20 -1.42 12.67
CA HIS A 132 8.22 -2.43 12.29
C HIS A 132 8.35 -2.72 10.80
N ILE A 133 8.61 -3.98 10.43
CA ILE A 133 8.84 -4.43 9.07
C ILE A 133 7.78 -5.46 8.72
N ARG A 134 7.04 -5.22 7.66
CA ARG A 134 6.01 -6.12 7.17
C ARG A 134 6.24 -6.44 5.71
N TYR A 135 6.02 -7.69 5.35
CA TYR A 135 6.04 -8.18 3.98
C TYR A 135 4.65 -8.66 3.61
N PHE A 136 4.20 -8.31 2.42
CA PHE A 136 2.90 -8.68 1.89
C PHE A 136 3.05 -9.33 0.53
N ALA A 137 2.36 -10.47 0.31
CA ALA A 137 2.19 -11.01 -1.02
C ALA A 137 1.26 -10.09 -1.81
N VAL A 138 1.76 -9.52 -2.90
CA VAL A 138 0.94 -8.72 -3.82
C VAL A 138 0.35 -9.66 -4.86
N ARG A 139 -0.99 -9.64 -4.98
CA ARG A 139 -1.73 -10.47 -5.92
C ARG A 139 -2.65 -9.62 -6.78
N ASP A 140 -2.94 -10.10 -7.99
CA ASP A 140 -3.99 -9.51 -8.82
C ASP A 140 -5.39 -9.93 -8.32
N LYS A 141 -6.43 -9.40 -8.95
CA LYS A 141 -7.84 -9.71 -8.64
C LYS A 141 -8.22 -11.19 -8.81
N ASN A 142 -7.40 -11.97 -9.51
CA ASN A 142 -7.58 -13.42 -9.70
C ASN A 142 -6.76 -14.24 -8.69
N GLY A 143 -6.10 -13.59 -7.73
CA GLY A 143 -5.24 -14.23 -6.73
C GLY A 143 -3.84 -14.61 -7.22
N LYS A 144 -3.48 -14.27 -8.47
CA LYS A 144 -2.15 -14.56 -9.01
C LYS A 144 -1.10 -13.70 -8.34
N TYR A 145 -0.03 -14.31 -7.87
CA TYR A 145 1.11 -13.62 -7.26
C TYR A 145 1.84 -12.73 -8.28
N LEU A 146 1.93 -11.45 -7.95
CA LEU A 146 2.63 -10.42 -8.74
C LEU A 146 4.01 -10.09 -8.17
N GLY A 147 4.18 -10.26 -6.86
CA GLY A 147 5.41 -9.92 -6.17
C GLY A 147 5.23 -9.76 -4.67
N THR A 148 6.27 -9.27 -4.01
CA THR A 148 6.28 -8.99 -2.58
C THR A 148 6.47 -7.49 -2.33
N MET A 149 5.66 -6.91 -1.47
CA MET A 149 5.83 -5.55 -0.96
C MET A 149 6.38 -5.59 0.45
N GLU A 150 7.52 -4.93 0.67
CA GLU A 150 8.06 -4.62 1.99
C GLU A 150 7.57 -3.25 2.43
N VAL A 151 7.09 -3.14 3.67
CA VAL A 151 6.74 -1.88 4.32
C VAL A 151 7.49 -1.79 5.63
N SER A 152 8.35 -0.78 5.78
CA SER A 152 9.11 -0.51 7.00
C SER A 152 8.67 0.81 7.60
N GLN A 153 8.42 0.83 8.90
CA GLN A 153 7.91 1.99 9.63
C GLN A 153 8.64 2.16 10.96
N ASP A 154 9.07 3.38 11.25
CA ASP A 154 9.48 3.74 12.60
C ASP A 154 8.22 3.92 13.45
N ILE A 155 8.04 3.05 14.43
CA ILE A 155 6.89 3.07 15.34
C ILE A 155 7.23 3.56 16.74
N THR A 156 8.42 4.13 16.93
CA THR A 156 8.92 4.58 18.24
C THR A 156 7.95 5.54 18.91
N ASP A 157 7.49 6.54 18.19
CA ASP A 157 6.56 7.54 18.73
C ASP A 157 5.10 7.04 18.70
N ILE A 158 4.74 6.23 17.72
CA ILE A 158 3.41 5.59 17.65
C ILE A 158 3.15 4.74 18.90
N LYS A 159 4.18 4.00 19.37
CA LYS A 159 4.08 3.16 20.56
C LYS A 159 3.84 3.96 21.87
N LYS A 160 4.11 5.26 21.86
CA LYS A 160 3.92 6.15 23.02
C LYS A 160 2.54 6.83 23.05
N ILE A 161 1.72 6.62 22.00
CA ILE A 161 0.39 7.23 21.91
C ILE A 161 -0.53 6.59 22.93
N GLU A 162 -1.14 7.42 23.77
CA GLU A 162 -2.12 7.04 24.78
C GLU A 162 -3.37 7.92 24.67
N GLY A 163 -4.52 7.38 25.08
CA GLY A 163 -5.78 8.10 25.07
C GLY A 163 -6.27 8.48 23.68
N GLU A 164 -6.93 9.62 23.56
CA GLU A 164 -7.54 10.14 22.33
C GLU A 164 -7.07 11.56 22.04
N LYS A 165 -6.83 11.85 20.76
CA LYS A 165 -6.59 13.19 20.24
C LYS A 165 -7.58 13.48 19.12
N ARG A 166 -8.68 14.16 19.46
CA ARG A 166 -9.79 14.42 18.52
C ARG A 166 -9.67 15.74 17.77
N LEU A 167 -8.92 16.69 18.33
CA LEU A 167 -8.78 18.03 17.77
C LEU A 167 -7.33 18.32 17.40
N LEU A 168 -7.16 19.21 16.43
CA LEU A 168 -5.86 19.74 16.08
C LEU A 168 -5.40 20.71 17.17
N ASP A 169 -4.12 20.69 17.46
CA ASP A 169 -3.43 21.57 18.42
C ASP A 169 -2.46 22.54 17.71
N TRP A 170 -2.69 22.77 16.42
CA TRP A 170 -1.87 23.72 15.67
C TRP A 170 -2.06 25.13 16.26
N LYS A 171 -0.93 25.79 16.52
CA LYS A 171 -0.90 27.20 16.86
C LYS A 171 -0.65 27.96 15.56
N ASP A 172 -1.56 28.85 15.21
CA ASP A 172 -1.41 29.79 14.09
C ASP A 172 -0.28 30.79 14.38
#